data_fa0521bf246d0f6c98a67ab2f749d52c
#
_entry.id   fa0521bf246d0f6c98a67ab2f749d52c
#
_cell.length_a   1.000
_cell.length_b   1.000
_cell.length_c   1.000
_cell.angle_alpha   90.00
_cell.angle_beta   90.00
_cell.angle_gamma   90.00
#
_symmetry.space_group_name_H-M   'P 1'
#
loop_
_entity.id
_entity.type
_entity.pdbx_description
1 polymer ?
#
loop_
_entity_poly.entity_id
_entity_poly.type
_entity_poly.pdbx_seq_one_letter_code
_entity_poly.pdbx_strand_id
1 'polypeptide(L)'
;GQLAHIALALIGEAEVSFRGETVPAAEAMAACGITPLRLRIRDGLALTNGTAVMTGIGLVNLAQARRLLGWAVKASVMLNEIVESYDDFMAGALNEYKLHAGQIEIARQMRAICATSRRLRKREAELYSGDTGAAPTFRHKVQPYYSLRCIPQILGPVLETISQAEKILVEEFNAVDDNPVVDPAAGTIYHGGNFHGDYVSLEMDKLKIAVTKMTMLAERQLNYLFHDRINETLPPFVNLGKLGLNYGLQAAQFTATSTTAESQTLSNPMYVHSIPNNNDNQDIVSMGTNAAMLTRQVVENGYQVAAIEMLALVQA
;
A
#
# COMPACT_ATOMS: atom_id res chain seq x y z
N GLY A 1 7.48 11.53 -23.43
CA GLY A 1 7.31 10.78 -22.25
C GLY A 1 8.43 9.80 -21.94
N GLN A 2 8.25 9.08 -20.88
CA GLN A 2 9.23 8.14 -20.32
C GLN A 2 9.57 7.00 -21.30
N LEU A 3 8.60 6.51 -22.05
CA LEU A 3 8.80 5.46 -23.06
C LEU A 3 9.72 5.92 -24.20
N ALA A 4 9.76 7.21 -24.53
CA ALA A 4 10.64 7.74 -25.57
C ALA A 4 12.14 7.50 -25.26
N HIS A 5 12.53 7.52 -23.99
CA HIS A 5 13.92 7.22 -23.62
C HIS A 5 14.27 5.74 -23.87
N ILE A 6 13.32 4.83 -23.62
CA ILE A 6 13.49 3.40 -23.92
C ILE A 6 13.52 3.19 -25.44
N ALA A 7 12.63 3.85 -26.17
CA ALA A 7 12.58 3.78 -27.63
C ALA A 7 13.89 4.28 -28.28
N LEU A 8 14.44 5.40 -27.79
CA LEU A 8 15.75 5.91 -28.23
C LEU A 8 16.88 4.90 -27.99
N ALA A 9 16.90 4.25 -26.82
CA ALA A 9 17.88 3.19 -26.58
C ALA A 9 17.73 2.01 -27.55
N LEU A 10 16.50 1.60 -27.85
CA LEU A 10 16.22 0.50 -28.77
C LEU A 10 16.63 0.78 -30.23
N ILE A 11 16.65 2.05 -30.64
CA ILE A 11 17.13 2.46 -31.97
C ILE A 11 18.61 2.84 -32.00
N GLY A 12 19.30 2.75 -30.84
CA GLY A 12 20.74 3.00 -30.73
C GLY A 12 21.14 4.48 -30.53
N GLU A 13 20.17 5.37 -30.24
CA GLU A 13 20.40 6.83 -30.23
C GLU A 13 20.56 7.45 -28.83
N ALA A 14 20.35 6.69 -27.76
CA ALA A 14 20.50 7.19 -26.38
C ALA A 14 21.79 6.71 -25.73
N GLU A 15 22.10 7.25 -24.57
CA GLU A 15 23.10 6.69 -23.67
C GLU A 15 22.45 5.67 -22.72
N VAL A 16 23.18 4.60 -22.40
CA VAL A 16 22.74 3.52 -21.50
C VAL A 16 23.84 3.17 -20.49
N SER A 17 23.46 2.66 -19.36
CA SER A 17 24.41 2.08 -18.41
C SER A 17 24.76 0.65 -18.85
N PHE A 18 26.02 0.41 -19.19
CA PHE A 18 26.53 -0.87 -19.60
C PHE A 18 27.81 -1.19 -18.84
N ARG A 19 27.82 -2.31 -18.08
CA ARG A 19 28.95 -2.75 -17.24
C ARG A 19 29.47 -1.70 -16.25
N GLY A 20 28.58 -0.84 -15.78
CA GLY A 20 28.89 0.21 -14.81
C GLY A 20 29.33 1.54 -15.41
N GLU A 21 29.44 1.65 -16.74
CA GLU A 21 29.79 2.86 -17.46
C GLU A 21 28.59 3.38 -18.26
N THR A 22 28.53 4.69 -18.50
CA THR A 22 27.56 5.30 -19.40
C THR A 22 28.14 5.36 -20.81
N VAL A 23 27.55 4.67 -21.74
CA VAL A 23 28.01 4.55 -23.13
C VAL A 23 26.86 4.77 -24.12
N PRO A 24 27.13 5.12 -25.39
CA PRO A 24 26.13 5.14 -26.42
C PRO A 24 25.42 3.79 -26.57
N ALA A 25 24.08 3.81 -26.71
CA ALA A 25 23.30 2.59 -26.82
C ALA A 25 23.73 1.70 -28.00
N ALA A 26 24.13 2.30 -29.14
CA ALA A 26 24.64 1.56 -30.28
C ALA A 26 25.91 0.74 -29.96
N GLU A 27 26.83 1.27 -29.14
CA GLU A 27 28.04 0.56 -28.71
C GLU A 27 27.70 -0.61 -27.78
N ALA A 28 26.84 -0.38 -26.79
CA ALA A 28 26.37 -1.43 -25.88
C ALA A 28 25.66 -2.56 -26.63
N MET A 29 24.80 -2.21 -27.58
CA MET A 29 24.08 -3.17 -28.43
C MET A 29 25.05 -3.97 -29.31
N ALA A 30 26.03 -3.32 -29.94
CA ALA A 30 27.05 -3.98 -30.76
C ALA A 30 27.88 -4.97 -29.91
N ALA A 31 28.27 -4.58 -28.69
CA ALA A 31 28.98 -5.46 -27.75
C ALA A 31 28.17 -6.67 -27.30
N CYS A 32 26.83 -6.61 -27.38
CA CYS A 32 25.92 -7.71 -27.10
C CYS A 32 25.44 -8.47 -28.37
N GLY A 33 25.90 -8.09 -29.55
CA GLY A 33 25.44 -8.70 -30.81
C GLY A 33 23.99 -8.31 -31.18
N ILE A 34 23.48 -7.20 -30.63
CA ILE A 34 22.12 -6.72 -30.87
C ILE A 34 22.17 -5.66 -31.98
N THR A 35 21.28 -5.80 -32.98
CA THR A 35 21.12 -4.80 -34.01
C THR A 35 20.08 -3.78 -33.59
N PRO A 36 20.35 -2.45 -33.67
CA PRO A 36 19.35 -1.43 -33.39
C PRO A 36 18.08 -1.59 -34.21
N LEU A 37 16.94 -1.35 -33.59
CA LEU A 37 15.63 -1.42 -34.23
C LEU A 37 15.54 -0.34 -35.34
N ARG A 38 15.07 -0.74 -36.51
CA ARG A 38 14.72 0.19 -37.60
C ARG A 38 13.21 0.44 -37.58
N LEU A 39 12.84 1.67 -37.25
CA LEU A 39 11.44 2.07 -37.17
C LEU A 39 10.82 2.08 -38.59
N ARG A 40 9.61 1.53 -38.65
CA ARG A 40 8.72 1.60 -39.81
C ARG A 40 7.58 2.59 -39.54
N ILE A 41 6.67 2.73 -40.48
CA ILE A 41 5.47 3.56 -40.33
C ILE A 41 4.74 3.15 -39.04
N ARG A 42 4.47 4.12 -38.20
CA ARG A 42 3.75 4.02 -36.91
C ARG A 42 4.53 3.42 -35.73
N ASP A 43 5.65 2.73 -35.92
CA ASP A 43 6.41 2.10 -34.83
C ASP A 43 6.82 3.11 -33.74
N GLY A 44 7.23 4.33 -34.12
CA GLY A 44 7.61 5.38 -33.18
C GLY A 44 6.48 5.79 -32.22
N LEU A 45 5.26 5.92 -32.74
CA LEU A 45 4.10 6.21 -31.89
C LEU A 45 3.75 5.01 -31.00
N ALA A 46 3.72 3.79 -31.57
CA ALA A 46 3.41 2.57 -30.83
C ALA A 46 4.39 2.31 -29.67
N LEU A 47 5.66 2.71 -29.80
CA LEU A 47 6.67 2.61 -28.74
C LEU A 47 6.54 3.69 -27.64
N THR A 48 5.82 4.78 -27.87
CA THR A 48 5.80 5.95 -26.97
C THR A 48 4.42 6.31 -26.43
N ASN A 49 3.37 5.75 -27.00
CA ASN A 49 1.98 5.98 -26.59
C ASN A 49 1.47 4.82 -25.70
N GLY A 50 0.32 5.04 -25.06
CA GLY A 50 -0.34 4.01 -24.25
C GLY A 50 -0.18 4.17 -22.75
N THR A 51 -0.65 3.18 -22.01
CA THR A 51 -0.75 3.15 -20.56
C THR A 51 0.38 2.39 -19.86
N ALA A 52 1.34 1.86 -20.61
CA ALA A 52 2.38 0.93 -20.13
C ALA A 52 3.18 1.46 -18.93
N VAL A 53 3.55 2.76 -18.91
CA VAL A 53 4.31 3.34 -17.77
C VAL A 53 3.50 3.37 -16.51
N MET A 54 2.28 3.90 -16.56
CA MET A 54 1.42 3.99 -15.38
C MET A 54 1.02 2.62 -14.86
N THR A 55 0.78 1.67 -15.75
CA THR A 55 0.46 0.27 -15.42
C THR A 55 1.65 -0.43 -14.77
N GLY A 56 2.85 -0.26 -15.32
CA GLY A 56 4.08 -0.83 -14.75
C GLY A 56 4.38 -0.30 -13.35
N ILE A 57 4.28 1.01 -13.12
CA ILE A 57 4.41 1.61 -11.79
C ILE A 57 3.30 1.09 -10.88
N GLY A 58 2.07 0.99 -11.37
CA GLY A 58 0.92 0.48 -10.63
C GLY A 58 1.11 -0.95 -10.14
N LEU A 59 1.63 -1.85 -10.98
CA LEU A 59 1.93 -3.24 -10.60
C LEU A 59 3.00 -3.33 -9.50
N VAL A 60 4.02 -2.48 -9.57
CA VAL A 60 5.05 -2.40 -8.52
C VAL A 60 4.44 -1.91 -7.20
N ASN A 61 3.64 -0.84 -7.25
CA ASN A 61 2.94 -0.30 -6.09
C ASN A 61 2.03 -1.35 -5.45
N LEU A 62 1.29 -2.10 -6.26
CA LEU A 62 0.40 -3.16 -5.82
C LEU A 62 1.15 -4.27 -5.07
N ALA A 63 2.27 -4.74 -5.64
CA ALA A 63 3.11 -5.75 -5.02
C ALA A 63 3.67 -5.28 -3.66
N GLN A 64 4.10 -4.02 -3.58
CA GLN A 64 4.59 -3.43 -2.35
C GLN A 64 3.47 -3.23 -1.32
N ALA A 65 2.31 -2.72 -1.72
CA ALA A 65 1.16 -2.55 -0.83
C ALA A 65 0.69 -3.89 -0.23
N ARG A 66 0.70 -4.97 -1.03
CA ARG A 66 0.37 -6.32 -0.56
C ARG A 66 1.35 -6.83 0.52
N ARG A 67 2.64 -6.60 0.32
CA ARG A 67 3.66 -6.94 1.33
C ARG A 67 3.51 -6.12 2.60
N LEU A 68 3.24 -4.82 2.44
CA LEU A 68 3.01 -3.91 3.56
C LEU A 68 1.79 -4.32 4.39
N LEU A 69 0.69 -4.73 3.74
CA LEU A 69 -0.49 -5.29 4.43
C LEU A 69 -0.11 -6.53 5.27
N GLY A 70 0.71 -7.41 4.75
CA GLY A 70 1.21 -8.57 5.50
C GLY A 70 2.00 -8.18 6.76
N TRP A 71 2.79 -7.10 6.70
CA TRP A 71 3.48 -6.54 7.87
C TRP A 71 2.50 -5.89 8.85
N ALA A 72 1.52 -5.13 8.37
CA ALA A 72 0.51 -4.49 9.22
C ALA A 72 -0.31 -5.52 10.02
N VAL A 73 -0.68 -6.66 9.41
CA VAL A 73 -1.36 -7.74 10.12
C VAL A 73 -0.47 -8.34 11.22
N LYS A 74 0.81 -8.61 10.92
CA LYS A 74 1.77 -9.16 11.90
C LYS A 74 2.02 -8.18 13.05
N ALA A 75 2.29 -6.91 12.75
CA ALA A 75 2.49 -5.85 13.75
C ALA A 75 1.28 -5.74 14.68
N SER A 76 0.09 -5.75 14.10
CA SER A 76 -1.16 -5.69 14.87
C SER A 76 -1.34 -6.90 15.81
N VAL A 77 -0.96 -8.10 15.38
CA VAL A 77 -0.99 -9.29 16.26
C VAL A 77 0.06 -9.16 17.36
N MET A 78 1.31 -8.79 17.03
CA MET A 78 2.38 -8.59 18.01
C MET A 78 1.97 -7.57 19.09
N LEU A 79 1.41 -6.44 18.69
CA LEU A 79 0.91 -5.44 19.65
C LEU A 79 -0.13 -6.03 20.61
N ASN A 80 -1.11 -6.75 20.05
CA ASN A 80 -2.16 -7.35 20.88
C ASN A 80 -1.61 -8.38 21.88
N GLU A 81 -0.59 -9.15 21.50
CA GLU A 81 0.09 -10.08 22.41
C GLU A 81 0.92 -9.34 23.48
N ILE A 82 1.64 -8.28 23.12
CA ILE A 82 2.46 -7.49 24.06
C ILE A 82 1.60 -6.89 25.17
N VAL A 83 0.44 -6.33 24.79
CA VAL A 83 -0.47 -5.68 25.74
C VAL A 83 -1.54 -6.62 26.29
N GLU A 84 -1.42 -7.92 26.03
CA GLU A 84 -2.29 -8.97 26.54
C GLU A 84 -3.79 -8.65 26.34
N SER A 85 -4.15 -8.25 25.11
CA SER A 85 -5.51 -7.88 24.79
C SER A 85 -6.44 -9.10 24.71
N TYR A 86 -7.76 -8.89 24.63
CA TYR A 86 -8.72 -9.95 24.41
C TYR A 86 -8.74 -10.41 22.94
N ASP A 87 -9.00 -11.68 22.69
CA ASP A 87 -8.97 -12.28 21.35
C ASP A 87 -10.34 -12.35 20.65
N ASP A 88 -11.42 -12.01 21.32
CA ASP A 88 -12.79 -12.11 20.83
C ASP A 88 -13.05 -11.30 19.55
N PHE A 89 -12.34 -10.18 19.32
CA PHE A 89 -12.49 -9.39 18.10
C PHE A 89 -12.02 -10.12 16.82
N MET A 90 -11.20 -11.16 16.95
CA MET A 90 -10.75 -12.00 15.85
C MET A 90 -11.67 -13.21 15.61
N ALA A 91 -12.67 -13.44 16.45
CA ALA A 91 -13.52 -14.62 16.37
C ALA A 91 -14.16 -14.78 14.97
N GLY A 92 -14.21 -16.03 14.47
CA GLY A 92 -14.77 -16.34 13.16
C GLY A 92 -16.19 -15.84 13.02
N ALA A 93 -17.07 -16.29 13.92
CA ALA A 93 -18.48 -15.93 13.91
C ALA A 93 -18.72 -14.41 13.92
N LEU A 94 -17.98 -13.64 14.74
CA LEU A 94 -18.11 -12.18 14.79
C LEU A 94 -17.86 -11.55 13.42
N ASN A 95 -16.79 -11.98 12.74
CA ASN A 95 -16.38 -11.38 11.47
C ASN A 95 -17.25 -11.86 10.30
N GLU A 96 -17.74 -13.10 10.34
CA GLU A 96 -18.64 -13.68 9.35
C GLU A 96 -20.02 -12.98 9.32
N TYR A 97 -20.54 -12.54 10.47
CA TYR A 97 -21.79 -11.75 10.53
C TYR A 97 -21.71 -10.41 9.78
N LYS A 98 -20.52 -9.88 9.55
CA LYS A 98 -20.33 -8.62 8.81
C LYS A 98 -20.33 -8.81 7.29
N LEU A 99 -20.20 -10.05 6.80
CA LEU A 99 -20.29 -10.50 5.39
C LEU A 99 -19.15 -10.00 4.47
N HIS A 100 -18.26 -9.13 4.90
CA HIS A 100 -17.15 -8.62 4.07
C HIS A 100 -16.01 -9.64 4.00
N ALA A 101 -15.69 -10.12 2.80
CA ALA A 101 -14.69 -11.16 2.57
C ALA A 101 -13.29 -10.75 3.08
N GLY A 102 -12.90 -9.50 2.83
CA GLY A 102 -11.60 -8.98 3.29
C GLY A 102 -11.50 -8.94 4.82
N GLN A 103 -12.55 -8.55 5.52
CA GLN A 103 -12.59 -8.56 6.98
C GLN A 103 -12.47 -9.99 7.54
N ILE A 104 -13.21 -10.94 6.97
CA ILE A 104 -13.18 -12.37 7.36
C ILE A 104 -11.77 -12.92 7.16
N GLU A 105 -11.15 -12.62 6.03
CA GLU A 105 -9.80 -13.09 5.70
C GLU A 105 -8.72 -12.49 6.63
N ILE A 106 -8.77 -11.20 6.91
CA ILE A 106 -7.84 -10.58 7.88
C ILE A 106 -7.98 -11.21 9.26
N ALA A 107 -9.20 -11.37 9.75
CA ALA A 107 -9.44 -12.05 11.04
C ALA A 107 -8.93 -13.50 11.04
N ARG A 108 -9.08 -14.23 9.93
CA ARG A 108 -8.54 -15.58 9.75
C ARG A 108 -7.00 -15.59 9.82
N GLN A 109 -6.34 -14.65 9.13
CA GLN A 109 -4.87 -14.52 9.17
C GLN A 109 -4.39 -14.21 10.58
N MET A 110 -5.02 -13.29 11.28
CA MET A 110 -4.67 -12.95 12.66
C MET A 110 -4.79 -14.17 13.58
N ARG A 111 -5.89 -14.93 13.51
CA ARG A 111 -6.05 -16.17 14.28
C ARG A 111 -4.98 -17.21 13.95
N ALA A 112 -4.60 -17.35 12.69
CA ALA A 112 -3.55 -18.27 12.27
C ALA A 112 -2.17 -17.89 12.84
N ILE A 113 -1.85 -16.59 12.87
CA ILE A 113 -0.58 -16.10 13.43
C ILE A 113 -0.51 -16.33 14.95
N CYS A 114 -1.60 -16.07 15.68
CA CYS A 114 -1.62 -16.20 17.14
C CYS A 114 -2.16 -17.55 17.65
N ALA A 115 -2.27 -18.57 16.79
CA ALA A 115 -2.86 -19.87 17.17
C ALA A 115 -2.18 -20.55 18.37
N THR A 116 -0.88 -20.31 18.57
CA THR A 116 -0.09 -20.84 19.69
C THR A 116 0.15 -19.83 20.80
N SER A 117 -0.44 -18.64 20.70
CA SER A 117 -0.28 -17.59 21.70
C SER A 117 -0.85 -18.02 23.07
N ARG A 118 -0.09 -17.67 24.12
CA ARG A 118 -0.52 -17.84 25.50
C ARG A 118 -0.72 -16.49 26.21
N ARG A 119 -0.54 -15.39 25.48
CA ARG A 119 -0.60 -14.04 26.03
C ARG A 119 -1.96 -13.38 25.83
N LEU A 120 -2.68 -13.74 24.75
CA LEU A 120 -4.01 -13.21 24.50
C LEU A 120 -5.01 -13.74 25.54
N ARG A 121 -5.76 -12.83 26.13
CA ARG A 121 -6.71 -13.13 27.20
C ARG A 121 -8.06 -13.56 26.62
N LYS A 122 -8.76 -14.39 27.37
CA LYS A 122 -10.13 -14.81 27.09
C LYS A 122 -11.09 -13.98 27.91
N ARG A 123 -11.92 -13.17 27.28
CA ARG A 123 -12.87 -12.30 27.97
C ARG A 123 -13.81 -13.09 28.87
N GLU A 124 -14.27 -14.23 28.42
CA GLU A 124 -15.17 -15.10 29.19
C GLU A 124 -14.53 -15.57 30.50
N ALA A 125 -13.26 -15.94 30.47
CA ALA A 125 -12.55 -16.40 31.65
C ALA A 125 -12.27 -15.28 32.67
N GLU A 126 -12.05 -14.05 32.21
CA GLU A 126 -11.63 -12.95 33.08
C GLU A 126 -12.77 -12.04 33.54
N LEU A 127 -13.73 -11.75 32.66
CA LEU A 127 -14.80 -10.79 32.96
C LEU A 127 -16.11 -11.44 33.40
N TYR A 128 -16.35 -12.71 33.03
CA TYR A 128 -17.63 -13.37 33.27
C TYR A 128 -17.55 -14.52 34.26
N SER A 129 -16.36 -14.85 34.77
CA SER A 129 -16.14 -15.95 35.70
C SER A 129 -16.38 -15.60 37.19
N GLY A 130 -16.62 -14.35 37.53
CA GLY A 130 -16.80 -13.88 38.88
C GLY A 130 -18.25 -13.56 39.25
N ASP A 131 -18.55 -13.51 40.56
CA ASP A 131 -19.82 -13.01 41.07
C ASP A 131 -19.95 -11.50 40.75
N THR A 132 -20.74 -11.18 39.75
CA THR A 132 -20.98 -9.81 39.27
C THR A 132 -22.00 -9.06 40.11
N GLY A 133 -22.57 -9.68 41.16
CA GLY A 133 -23.69 -9.16 41.91
C GLY A 133 -23.42 -7.96 42.80
N ALA A 134 -22.16 -7.61 43.09
CA ALA A 134 -21.82 -6.61 44.10
C ALA A 134 -21.05 -5.36 43.58
N ALA A 135 -20.59 -5.34 42.31
CA ALA A 135 -19.79 -4.21 41.83
C ALA A 135 -20.60 -3.30 40.87
N PRO A 136 -20.94 -2.06 41.28
CA PRO A 136 -21.69 -1.13 40.44
C PRO A 136 -20.86 -0.55 39.27
N THR A 137 -19.55 -0.78 39.24
CA THR A 137 -18.64 -0.28 38.17
C THR A 137 -17.55 -1.29 37.91
N PHE A 138 -17.21 -1.44 36.60
CA PHE A 138 -16.05 -2.22 36.16
C PHE A 138 -14.74 -1.50 36.57
N ARG A 139 -13.79 -2.23 37.16
CA ARG A 139 -12.47 -1.72 37.53
C ARG A 139 -11.52 -1.62 36.34
N HIS A 140 -11.80 -2.35 35.26
CA HIS A 140 -10.97 -2.40 34.05
C HIS A 140 -11.78 -1.99 32.83
N LYS A 141 -11.09 -1.52 31.79
CA LYS A 141 -11.72 -1.20 30.48
C LYS A 141 -12.34 -2.45 29.89
N VAL A 142 -13.64 -2.42 29.65
CA VAL A 142 -14.38 -3.56 29.05
C VAL A 142 -14.00 -3.78 27.60
N GLN A 143 -13.65 -2.73 26.87
CA GLN A 143 -13.30 -2.80 25.47
C GLN A 143 -11.95 -2.14 25.20
N PRO A 144 -11.04 -2.83 24.48
CA PRO A 144 -9.79 -2.23 23.98
C PRO A 144 -10.03 -1.08 23.02
N TYR A 145 -9.02 -0.26 22.77
CA TYR A 145 -9.05 0.79 21.76
C TYR A 145 -9.31 0.23 20.35
N TYR A 146 -9.83 1.06 19.44
CA TYR A 146 -10.13 0.65 18.06
C TYR A 146 -8.89 0.19 17.31
N SER A 147 -7.73 0.80 17.55
CA SER A 147 -6.46 0.37 16.97
C SER A 147 -6.03 -1.05 17.38
N LEU A 148 -6.61 -1.61 18.43
CA LEU A 148 -6.39 -2.99 18.87
C LEU A 148 -7.48 -3.94 18.39
N ARG A 149 -8.76 -3.54 18.49
CA ARG A 149 -9.89 -4.45 18.25
C ARG A 149 -10.61 -4.31 16.91
N CYS A 150 -10.41 -3.19 16.19
CA CYS A 150 -11.06 -2.97 14.89
C CYS A 150 -10.13 -3.26 13.69
N ILE A 151 -9.06 -4.03 13.90
CA ILE A 151 -8.07 -4.34 12.86
C ILE A 151 -8.71 -5.04 11.65
N PRO A 152 -9.55 -6.07 11.81
CA PRO A 152 -10.20 -6.71 10.67
C PRO A 152 -11.06 -5.74 9.86
N GLN A 153 -11.77 -4.82 10.51
CA GLN A 153 -12.62 -3.82 9.88
C GLN A 153 -11.83 -2.73 9.17
N ILE A 154 -10.61 -2.46 9.62
CA ILE A 154 -9.72 -1.44 9.02
C ILE A 154 -8.91 -2.03 7.86
N LEU A 155 -8.33 -3.21 8.04
CA LEU A 155 -7.47 -3.84 7.02
C LEU A 155 -8.23 -4.64 5.99
N GLY A 156 -9.47 -5.08 6.28
CA GLY A 156 -10.33 -5.77 5.33
C GLY A 156 -10.57 -4.98 4.03
N PRO A 157 -11.03 -3.74 4.09
CA PRO A 157 -11.18 -2.88 2.91
C PRO A 157 -9.87 -2.65 2.15
N VAL A 158 -8.72 -2.61 2.85
CA VAL A 158 -7.40 -2.49 2.21
C VAL A 158 -7.09 -3.73 1.38
N LEU A 159 -7.34 -4.93 1.92
CA LEU A 159 -7.18 -6.19 1.21
C LEU A 159 -8.06 -6.26 -0.04
N GLU A 160 -9.33 -5.87 0.07
CA GLU A 160 -10.27 -5.86 -1.06
C GLU A 160 -9.86 -4.84 -2.13
N THR A 161 -9.39 -3.65 -1.73
CA THR A 161 -8.87 -2.64 -2.66
C THR A 161 -7.64 -3.17 -3.41
N ILE A 162 -6.70 -3.81 -2.72
CA ILE A 162 -5.53 -4.45 -3.35
C ILE A 162 -5.96 -5.53 -4.35
N SER A 163 -6.94 -6.36 -3.99
CA SER A 163 -7.41 -7.43 -4.87
C SER A 163 -8.15 -6.90 -6.11
N GLN A 164 -8.94 -5.84 -5.97
CA GLN A 164 -9.62 -5.21 -7.08
C GLN A 164 -8.63 -4.51 -8.02
N ALA A 165 -7.67 -3.78 -7.45
CA ALA A 165 -6.62 -3.12 -8.24
C ALA A 165 -5.77 -4.14 -9.01
N GLU A 166 -5.46 -5.31 -8.41
CA GLU A 166 -4.74 -6.39 -9.11
C GLU A 166 -5.49 -6.84 -10.35
N LYS A 167 -6.79 -7.10 -10.23
CA LYS A 167 -7.62 -7.52 -11.37
C LYS A 167 -7.55 -6.51 -12.51
N ILE A 168 -7.80 -5.23 -12.20
CA ILE A 168 -7.83 -4.16 -13.21
C ILE A 168 -6.45 -3.95 -13.84
N LEU A 169 -5.37 -3.92 -13.04
CA LEU A 169 -4.02 -3.73 -13.57
C LEU A 169 -3.54 -4.90 -14.43
N VAL A 170 -3.96 -6.13 -14.11
CA VAL A 170 -3.65 -7.30 -14.96
C VAL A 170 -4.42 -7.25 -16.28
N GLU A 171 -5.69 -6.82 -16.26
CA GLU A 171 -6.47 -6.58 -17.47
C GLU A 171 -5.79 -5.52 -18.36
N GLU A 172 -5.41 -4.38 -17.78
CA GLU A 172 -4.72 -3.29 -18.49
C GLU A 172 -3.34 -3.71 -19.02
N PHE A 173 -2.58 -4.48 -18.26
CA PHE A 173 -1.27 -5.01 -18.66
C PHE A 173 -1.35 -5.91 -19.90
N ASN A 174 -2.47 -6.61 -20.09
CA ASN A 174 -2.71 -7.50 -21.24
C ASN A 174 -3.55 -6.85 -22.34
N ALA A 175 -3.92 -5.59 -22.20
CA ALA A 175 -4.75 -4.88 -23.15
C ALA A 175 -3.96 -4.37 -24.37
N VAL A 176 -4.68 -4.01 -25.42
CA VAL A 176 -4.16 -3.21 -26.53
C VAL A 176 -4.44 -1.75 -26.21
N ASP A 177 -3.43 -1.07 -25.70
CA ASP A 177 -3.51 0.25 -25.07
C ASP A 177 -3.04 1.42 -25.97
N ASP A 178 -3.25 1.31 -27.29
CA ASP A 178 -2.83 2.32 -28.26
C ASP A 178 -3.98 2.77 -29.17
N ASN A 179 -3.71 3.70 -30.07
CA ASN A 179 -4.59 4.23 -31.10
C ASN A 179 -3.78 4.62 -32.36
N PRO A 180 -4.25 4.24 -33.57
CA PRO A 180 -5.38 3.36 -33.87
C PRO A 180 -5.08 1.87 -33.61
N VAL A 181 -6.13 1.10 -33.36
CA VAL A 181 -6.05 -0.35 -33.20
C VAL A 181 -6.21 -1.04 -34.56
N VAL A 182 -5.27 -1.89 -34.89
CA VAL A 182 -5.33 -2.69 -36.11
C VAL A 182 -5.94 -4.06 -35.80
N ASP A 183 -7.01 -4.41 -36.50
CA ASP A 183 -7.63 -5.74 -36.44
C ASP A 183 -7.30 -6.54 -37.70
N PRO A 184 -6.31 -7.46 -37.64
CA PRO A 184 -5.92 -8.26 -38.80
C PRO A 184 -6.99 -9.23 -39.22
N ALA A 185 -7.86 -9.71 -38.33
CA ALA A 185 -8.90 -10.68 -38.63
C ALA A 185 -10.05 -10.04 -39.41
N ALA A 186 -10.43 -8.81 -39.04
CA ALA A 186 -11.44 -8.05 -39.77
C ALA A 186 -10.86 -7.26 -40.97
N GLY A 187 -9.53 -7.19 -41.09
CA GLY A 187 -8.86 -6.39 -42.15
C GLY A 187 -9.13 -4.89 -42.03
N THR A 188 -9.33 -4.37 -40.81
CA THR A 188 -9.75 -2.99 -40.57
C THR A 188 -8.92 -2.29 -39.50
N ILE A 189 -9.10 -0.98 -39.40
CA ILE A 189 -8.42 -0.12 -38.41
C ILE A 189 -9.49 0.69 -37.66
N TYR A 190 -9.43 0.63 -36.34
CA TYR A 190 -10.33 1.39 -35.45
C TYR A 190 -9.60 2.57 -34.82
N HIS A 191 -10.24 3.74 -34.85
CA HIS A 191 -9.78 4.93 -34.15
C HIS A 191 -10.55 5.07 -32.86
N GLY A 192 -9.84 5.09 -31.72
CA GLY A 192 -10.44 5.13 -30.38
C GLY A 192 -9.50 5.72 -29.35
N GLY A 193 -9.75 5.42 -28.08
CA GLY A 193 -9.05 5.99 -26.93
C GLY A 193 -8.44 4.96 -25.99
N ASN A 194 -8.02 3.79 -26.48
CA ASN A 194 -7.46 2.74 -25.61
C ASN A 194 -6.19 3.14 -24.87
N PHE A 195 -5.54 4.23 -25.29
CA PHE A 195 -4.43 4.87 -24.55
C PHE A 195 -4.88 5.63 -23.31
N HIS A 196 -6.20 5.77 -23.05
CA HIS A 196 -6.74 6.55 -21.95
C HIS A 196 -6.68 5.75 -20.64
N GLY A 197 -5.86 6.22 -19.70
CA GLY A 197 -5.49 5.47 -18.50
C GLY A 197 -6.38 5.67 -17.28
N ASP A 198 -7.67 5.94 -17.43
CA ASP A 198 -8.60 6.19 -16.33
C ASP A 198 -8.74 4.99 -15.37
N TYR A 199 -8.74 3.77 -15.90
CA TYR A 199 -8.76 2.58 -15.06
C TYR A 199 -7.59 2.54 -14.08
N VAL A 200 -6.38 2.75 -14.60
CA VAL A 200 -5.17 2.75 -13.76
C VAL A 200 -5.18 3.93 -12.79
N SER A 201 -5.56 5.11 -13.26
CA SER A 201 -5.62 6.33 -12.45
C SER A 201 -6.53 6.15 -11.24
N LEU A 202 -7.75 5.66 -11.45
CA LEU A 202 -8.71 5.42 -10.37
C LEU A 202 -8.23 4.35 -9.39
N GLU A 203 -7.68 3.24 -9.89
CA GLU A 203 -7.19 2.17 -9.02
C GLU A 203 -5.98 2.63 -8.18
N MET A 204 -5.09 3.45 -8.74
CA MET A 204 -3.97 4.02 -8.00
C MET A 204 -4.44 4.96 -6.88
N ASP A 205 -5.42 5.79 -7.13
CA ASP A 205 -5.97 6.67 -6.10
C ASP A 205 -6.69 5.89 -4.99
N LYS A 206 -7.46 4.85 -5.32
CA LYS A 206 -8.07 3.96 -4.32
C LYS A 206 -7.00 3.26 -3.48
N LEU A 207 -5.95 2.73 -4.12
CA LEU A 207 -4.83 2.09 -3.44
C LEU A 207 -4.10 3.07 -2.51
N LYS A 208 -3.85 4.29 -2.97
CA LYS A 208 -3.24 5.36 -2.19
C LYS A 208 -4.02 5.67 -0.92
N ILE A 209 -5.35 5.81 -1.02
CA ILE A 209 -6.24 6.04 0.12
C ILE A 209 -6.21 4.85 1.09
N ALA A 210 -6.26 3.63 0.57
CA ALA A 210 -6.22 2.41 1.38
C ALA A 210 -4.90 2.27 2.15
N VAL A 211 -3.76 2.52 1.50
CA VAL A 211 -2.43 2.48 2.14
C VAL A 211 -2.29 3.58 3.18
N THR A 212 -2.79 4.79 2.92
CA THR A 212 -2.80 5.87 3.93
C THR A 212 -3.59 5.45 5.18
N LYS A 213 -4.75 4.81 5.00
CA LYS A 213 -5.53 4.30 6.15
C LYS A 213 -4.78 3.24 6.94
N MET A 214 -4.06 2.36 6.27
CA MET A 214 -3.20 1.35 6.90
C MET A 214 -2.04 2.01 7.66
N THR A 215 -1.39 3.02 7.08
CA THR A 215 -0.32 3.80 7.74
C THR A 215 -0.83 4.53 8.99
N MET A 216 -2.05 5.10 8.92
CA MET A 216 -2.71 5.70 10.09
C MET A 216 -2.95 4.68 11.21
N LEU A 217 -3.30 3.44 10.88
CA LEU A 217 -3.45 2.38 11.88
C LEU A 217 -2.11 2.10 12.58
N ALA A 218 -1.04 1.92 11.82
CA ALA A 218 0.31 1.69 12.33
C ALA A 218 0.75 2.82 13.28
N GLU A 219 0.54 4.08 12.89
CA GLU A 219 0.85 5.24 13.72
C GLU A 219 0.01 5.27 15.01
N ARG A 220 -1.29 4.92 14.96
CA ARG A 220 -2.12 4.81 16.17
C ARG A 220 -1.71 3.65 17.08
N GLN A 221 -1.27 2.54 16.53
CA GLN A 221 -0.72 1.41 17.28
C GLN A 221 0.61 1.77 17.94
N LEU A 222 1.49 2.47 17.22
CA LEU A 222 2.74 3.02 17.77
C LEU A 222 2.47 3.99 18.93
N ASN A 223 1.52 4.92 18.75
CA ASN A 223 1.13 5.85 19.81
C ASN A 223 0.57 5.12 21.05
N TYR A 224 -0.22 4.06 20.86
CA TYR A 224 -0.71 3.23 21.95
C TYR A 224 0.45 2.58 22.72
N LEU A 225 1.42 2.04 22.00
CA LEU A 225 2.61 1.39 22.57
C LEU A 225 3.46 2.36 23.39
N PHE A 226 3.53 3.63 22.98
CA PHE A 226 4.37 4.66 23.60
C PHE A 226 3.71 5.40 24.79
N HIS A 227 2.41 5.18 25.00
CA HIS A 227 1.64 5.93 26.00
C HIS A 227 1.39 5.08 27.25
N ASP A 228 2.30 5.17 28.22
CA ASP A 228 2.28 4.41 29.49
C ASP A 228 0.94 4.45 30.24
N ARG A 229 0.29 5.63 30.29
CA ARG A 229 -1.02 5.79 30.96
C ARG A 229 -2.19 5.17 30.19
N ILE A 230 -1.99 4.79 28.92
CA ILE A 230 -3.03 4.18 28.08
C ILE A 230 -2.85 2.67 28.03
N ASN A 231 -1.61 2.20 27.81
CA ASN A 231 -1.32 0.77 27.75
C ASN A 231 -1.13 0.14 29.15
N GLU A 232 -0.73 0.92 30.16
CA GLU A 232 -0.54 0.50 31.54
C GLU A 232 0.43 -0.70 31.70
N THR A 233 1.23 -0.98 30.69
CA THR A 233 2.12 -2.14 30.59
C THR A 233 3.57 -1.76 30.34
N LEU A 234 3.80 -0.76 29.49
CA LEU A 234 5.12 -0.37 29.03
C LEU A 234 5.50 1.02 29.52
N PRO A 235 6.80 1.30 29.72
CA PRO A 235 7.25 2.65 30.05
C PRO A 235 7.05 3.61 28.87
N PRO A 236 6.99 4.94 29.11
CA PRO A 236 6.82 5.94 28.06
C PRO A 236 7.83 5.72 26.92
N PHE A 237 7.36 5.73 25.66
CA PHE A 237 8.18 5.54 24.45
C PHE A 237 9.01 4.25 24.45
N VAL A 238 8.55 3.21 25.15
CA VAL A 238 9.27 1.94 25.36
C VAL A 238 10.72 2.21 25.86
N ASN A 239 10.87 3.17 26.77
CA ASN A 239 12.16 3.55 27.31
C ASN A 239 12.62 2.56 28.37
N LEU A 240 13.46 1.61 28.02
CA LEU A 240 14.08 0.65 28.93
C LEU A 240 15.40 1.16 29.55
N GLY A 241 15.80 2.37 29.20
CA GLY A 241 16.99 3.03 29.74
C GLY A 241 16.71 3.87 30.97
N LYS A 242 17.71 4.60 31.40
CA LYS A 242 17.61 5.49 32.57
C LYS A 242 16.84 6.76 32.22
N LEU A 243 15.69 6.99 32.87
CA LEU A 243 14.89 8.20 32.70
C LEU A 243 15.74 9.46 32.98
N GLY A 244 15.56 10.49 32.13
CA GLY A 244 16.33 11.73 32.17
C GLY A 244 17.66 11.68 31.39
N LEU A 245 18.18 10.50 31.09
CA LEU A 245 19.36 10.32 30.24
C LEU A 245 18.99 9.66 28.88
N ASN A 246 17.81 9.08 28.79
CA ASN A 246 17.33 8.37 27.61
C ASN A 246 15.86 8.73 27.36
N TYR A 247 15.50 8.94 26.10
CA TYR A 247 14.15 9.29 25.66
C TYR A 247 13.40 8.12 25.02
N GLY A 248 14.00 6.91 25.02
CA GLY A 248 13.46 5.77 24.29
C GLY A 248 13.29 6.07 22.80
N LEU A 249 12.14 5.71 22.24
CA LEU A 249 11.83 5.89 20.82
C LEU A 249 11.02 7.18 20.51
N GLN A 250 11.03 8.18 21.38
CA GLN A 250 10.27 9.42 21.20
C GLN A 250 10.57 10.12 19.87
N ALA A 251 11.85 10.24 19.48
CA ALA A 251 12.23 10.88 18.22
C ALA A 251 11.72 10.12 17.00
N ALA A 252 11.66 8.79 17.07
CA ALA A 252 11.11 7.96 15.99
C ALA A 252 9.59 8.19 15.82
N GLN A 253 8.86 8.49 16.90
CA GLN A 253 7.44 8.86 16.83
C GLN A 253 7.21 10.13 16.01
N PHE A 254 8.05 11.15 16.16
CA PHE A 254 7.93 12.38 15.37
C PHE A 254 8.05 12.10 13.88
N THR A 255 8.97 11.23 13.48
CA THR A 255 9.11 10.79 12.09
C THR A 255 7.83 10.06 11.62
N ALA A 256 7.33 9.09 12.39
CA ALA A 256 6.11 8.37 12.04
C ALA A 256 4.89 9.29 11.89
N THR A 257 4.74 10.26 12.80
CA THR A 257 3.65 11.25 12.75
C THR A 257 3.75 12.15 11.52
N SER A 258 4.94 12.70 11.24
CA SER A 258 5.16 13.57 10.08
C SER A 258 4.94 12.83 8.76
N THR A 259 5.48 11.63 8.63
CA THR A 259 5.30 10.78 7.44
C THR A 259 3.84 10.36 7.21
N THR A 260 3.11 10.10 8.30
CA THR A 260 1.67 9.82 8.21
C THR A 260 0.88 11.06 7.75
N ALA A 261 1.21 12.24 8.27
CA ALA A 261 0.58 13.50 7.85
C ALA A 261 0.84 13.80 6.37
N GLU A 262 2.05 13.55 5.88
CA GLU A 262 2.37 13.66 4.45
C GLU A 262 1.50 12.71 3.62
N SER A 263 1.37 11.44 4.02
CA SER A 263 0.50 10.47 3.34
C SER A 263 -0.97 10.92 3.28
N GLN A 264 -1.47 11.53 4.36
CA GLN A 264 -2.83 12.09 4.39
C GLN A 264 -2.98 13.23 3.37
N THR A 265 -1.99 14.09 3.22
CA THR A 265 -1.96 15.17 2.22
C THR A 265 -1.91 14.60 0.80
N LEU A 266 -1.04 13.62 0.55
CA LEU A 266 -0.88 12.97 -0.76
C LEU A 266 -2.11 12.15 -1.18
N SER A 267 -3.02 11.83 -0.25
CA SER A 267 -4.21 11.04 -0.51
C SER A 267 -5.32 11.77 -1.28
N ASN A 268 -5.14 13.07 -1.58
CA ASN A 268 -6.05 13.76 -2.49
C ASN A 268 -6.10 13.05 -3.84
N PRO A 269 -7.30 12.75 -4.39
CA PRO A 269 -7.42 12.01 -5.64
C PRO A 269 -6.84 12.81 -6.82
N MET A 270 -5.92 12.20 -7.57
CA MET A 270 -5.42 12.77 -8.82
C MET A 270 -6.38 12.54 -9.98
N TYR A 271 -7.14 11.46 -9.94
CA TYR A 271 -8.12 11.06 -10.94
C TYR A 271 -9.15 12.14 -11.31
N VAL A 272 -9.52 13.00 -10.34
CA VAL A 272 -10.48 14.09 -10.56
C VAL A 272 -9.85 15.36 -11.12
N HIS A 273 -8.54 15.36 -11.40
CA HIS A 273 -7.86 16.48 -12.01
C HIS A 273 -7.66 16.26 -13.51
N SER A 274 -8.05 17.25 -14.31
CA SER A 274 -7.86 17.25 -15.75
C SER A 274 -7.56 18.66 -16.24
N ILE A 275 -6.51 18.80 -17.02
CA ILE A 275 -6.13 20.07 -17.64
C ILE A 275 -6.02 19.84 -19.14
N PRO A 276 -6.83 20.52 -19.97
CA PRO A 276 -6.76 20.38 -21.43
C PRO A 276 -5.37 20.67 -22.00
N ASN A 277 -4.99 19.94 -23.02
CA ASN A 277 -3.74 20.14 -23.74
C ASN A 277 -3.88 19.72 -25.21
N ASN A 278 -2.79 19.82 -26.00
CA ASN A 278 -2.76 19.46 -27.41
C ASN A 278 -3.84 20.19 -28.24
N ASN A 279 -3.89 21.55 -28.10
CA ASN A 279 -4.90 22.40 -28.71
C ASN A 279 -6.35 21.95 -28.41
N ASP A 280 -6.61 21.62 -27.15
CA ASP A 280 -7.88 21.15 -26.62
C ASP A 280 -8.39 19.82 -27.23
N ASN A 281 -7.62 19.16 -28.08
CA ASN A 281 -7.96 17.81 -28.54
C ASN A 281 -7.99 16.80 -27.37
N GLN A 282 -7.09 16.99 -26.40
CA GLN A 282 -7.06 16.24 -25.13
C GLN A 282 -7.71 17.08 -24.04
N ASP A 283 -9.01 17.29 -24.14
CA ASP A 283 -9.81 18.15 -23.24
C ASP A 283 -10.11 17.49 -21.89
N ILE A 284 -10.02 16.18 -21.80
CA ILE A 284 -10.05 15.40 -20.56
C ILE A 284 -8.92 14.36 -20.57
N VAL A 285 -8.14 14.31 -19.49
CA VAL A 285 -6.97 13.43 -19.38
C VAL A 285 -6.98 12.67 -18.04
N SER A 286 -6.47 11.45 -18.05
CA SER A 286 -6.56 10.52 -16.91
C SER A 286 -5.62 10.82 -15.75
N MET A 287 -4.52 11.56 -15.96
CA MET A 287 -3.44 11.80 -14.99
C MET A 287 -2.89 10.53 -14.32
N GLY A 288 -2.97 9.37 -14.99
CA GLY A 288 -2.68 8.05 -14.41
C GLY A 288 -1.25 7.88 -13.92
N THR A 289 -0.25 8.42 -14.66
CA THR A 289 1.15 8.38 -14.20
C THR A 289 1.34 9.20 -12.91
N ASN A 290 0.68 10.36 -12.81
CA ASN A 290 0.73 11.17 -11.59
C ASN A 290 0.09 10.42 -10.41
N ALA A 291 -1.08 9.81 -10.61
CA ALA A 291 -1.74 8.99 -9.60
C ALA A 291 -0.81 7.84 -9.14
N ALA A 292 -0.19 7.11 -10.07
CA ALA A 292 0.71 6.02 -9.76
C ALA A 292 1.97 6.47 -9.00
N MET A 293 2.56 7.63 -9.35
CA MET A 293 3.74 8.18 -8.66
C MET A 293 3.40 8.64 -7.24
N LEU A 294 2.26 9.30 -7.04
CA LEU A 294 1.80 9.68 -5.69
C LEU A 294 1.52 8.46 -4.83
N THR A 295 0.93 7.42 -5.43
CA THR A 295 0.71 6.14 -4.74
C THR A 295 2.02 5.49 -4.33
N ARG A 296 3.04 5.52 -5.17
CA ARG A 296 4.39 5.05 -4.82
C ARG A 296 4.93 5.75 -3.58
N GLN A 297 4.85 7.08 -3.53
CA GLN A 297 5.30 7.85 -2.36
C GLN A 297 4.54 7.45 -1.08
N VAL A 298 3.23 7.29 -1.16
CA VAL A 298 2.42 6.86 -0.02
C VAL A 298 2.77 5.43 0.44
N VAL A 299 3.08 4.53 -0.49
CA VAL A 299 3.55 3.17 -0.15
C VAL A 299 4.92 3.21 0.54
N GLU A 300 5.86 4.01 0.04
CA GLU A 300 7.18 4.22 0.66
C GLU A 300 7.03 4.79 2.08
N ASN A 301 6.18 5.77 2.27
CA ASN A 301 5.84 6.33 3.57
C ASN A 301 5.25 5.27 4.52
N GLY A 302 4.36 4.43 3.99
CA GLY A 302 3.79 3.32 4.74
C GLY A 302 4.84 2.34 5.27
N TYR A 303 5.84 2.00 4.46
CA TYR A 303 6.98 1.18 4.90
C TYR A 303 7.81 1.86 5.98
N GLN A 304 8.03 3.16 5.87
CA GLN A 304 8.78 3.91 6.88
C GLN A 304 8.08 3.87 8.24
N VAL A 305 6.78 4.13 8.28
CA VAL A 305 5.99 4.08 9.53
C VAL A 305 5.91 2.65 10.08
N ALA A 306 5.68 1.64 9.23
CA ALA A 306 5.66 0.25 9.63
C ALA A 306 7.01 -0.24 10.17
N ALA A 307 8.13 0.24 9.61
CA ALA A 307 9.47 -0.08 10.13
C ALA A 307 9.68 0.48 11.54
N ILE A 308 9.24 1.71 11.79
CA ILE A 308 9.30 2.33 13.12
C ILE A 308 8.42 1.55 14.11
N GLU A 309 7.22 1.18 13.71
CA GLU A 309 6.32 0.35 14.53
C GLU A 309 6.95 -1.00 14.86
N MET A 310 7.52 -1.69 13.88
CA MET A 310 8.18 -2.99 14.08
C MET A 310 9.39 -2.88 15.03
N LEU A 311 10.20 -1.83 14.90
CA LEU A 311 11.31 -1.57 15.85
C LEU A 311 10.79 -1.39 17.29
N ALA A 312 9.70 -0.65 17.44
CA ALA A 312 9.08 -0.43 18.75
C ALA A 312 8.50 -1.71 19.34
N LEU A 313 7.84 -2.54 18.51
CA LEU A 313 7.29 -3.83 18.93
C LEU A 313 8.37 -4.84 19.32
N VAL A 314 9.50 -4.86 18.63
CA VAL A 314 10.64 -5.73 18.97
C VAL A 314 11.31 -5.27 20.26
N GLN A 315 11.34 -3.97 20.52
CA GLN A 315 11.89 -3.42 21.77
C GLN A 315 10.98 -3.70 22.96
N ALA A 316 9.66 -3.74 22.75
CA ALA A 316 8.64 -3.96 23.78
C ALA A 316 8.54 -5.41 24.23
#